data_a80c8f983e4eda4640c474d26ab175e0
#
_entry.id   a80c8f983e4eda4640c474d26ab175e0
#
_cell.length_a   1.000
_cell.length_b   1.000
_cell.length_c   1.000
_cell.angle_alpha   90.00
_cell.angle_beta   90.00
_cell.angle_gamma   90.00
#
_symmetry.space_group_name_H-M   'P 1'
#
loop_
_entity.id
_entity.type
_entity.pdbx_description
1 polymer ?
#
loop_
_entity_poly.entity_id
_entity_poly.type
_entity_poly.pdbx_seq_one_letter_code
_entity_poly.pdbx_strand_id
1 'polypeptide(L)'
;MVHKTGLEDYYVVRNQKKLRFGYTTGSCAAGAARGAAELLLGEDEIGEAELMTPKGILLHLELLDMKRDENAASCAVRKDAGDDPDTTNGILVYAEVEKFLIRSDMEDRIVIDGGIGVGRVTKPGLSQNVGEAAINPVPRAMILQAVEEIADQYHYCLLYTSPSPRDGL
;
A
#
# COMPACT_ATOMS: atom_id res chain seq x y z
N MET A 1 22.72 -4.51 10.29
CA MET A 1 22.03 -5.66 9.65
C MET A 1 21.22 -5.15 8.47
N VAL A 2 21.39 -5.75 7.30
CA VAL A 2 20.65 -5.34 6.10
C VAL A 2 19.23 -5.86 6.22
N HIS A 3 18.24 -4.98 5.99
CA HIS A 3 16.83 -5.35 5.95
C HIS A 3 16.57 -6.34 4.80
N LYS A 4 15.93 -7.45 5.10
CA LYS A 4 15.56 -8.46 4.10
C LYS A 4 14.17 -8.14 3.54
N THR A 5 14.08 -8.02 2.24
CA THR A 5 12.86 -7.59 1.53
C THR A 5 11.94 -8.74 1.12
N GLY A 6 12.46 -9.95 1.07
CA GLY A 6 11.77 -11.13 0.51
C GLY A 6 12.03 -11.34 -0.98
N LEU A 7 12.76 -10.44 -1.64
CA LEU A 7 13.10 -10.53 -3.07
C LEU A 7 14.54 -10.97 -3.34
N GLU A 8 15.29 -11.35 -2.31
CA GLU A 8 16.73 -11.66 -2.42
C GLU A 8 17.03 -12.75 -3.45
N ASP A 9 16.15 -13.74 -3.56
CA ASP A 9 16.31 -14.87 -4.46
C ASP A 9 15.62 -14.67 -5.82
N TYR A 10 15.02 -13.51 -6.05
CA TYR A 10 14.27 -13.21 -7.27
C TYR A 10 15.05 -12.27 -8.18
N TYR A 11 15.39 -12.76 -9.36
CA TYR A 11 16.09 -12.00 -10.38
C TYR A 11 15.73 -12.50 -11.77
N VAL A 12 15.98 -11.67 -12.78
CA VAL A 12 15.88 -12.03 -14.20
C VAL A 12 17.27 -11.93 -14.81
N VAL A 13 17.61 -12.85 -15.69
CA VAL A 13 18.86 -12.77 -16.47
C VAL A 13 18.55 -12.16 -17.84
N ARG A 14 19.15 -11.01 -18.13
CA ARG A 14 19.12 -10.36 -19.44
C ARG A 14 20.53 -9.94 -19.84
N ASN A 15 20.91 -10.23 -21.08
CA ASN A 15 22.24 -9.91 -21.62
C ASN A 15 23.38 -10.35 -20.68
N GLN A 16 23.28 -11.58 -20.14
CA GLN A 16 24.24 -12.19 -19.22
C GLN A 16 24.41 -11.45 -17.87
N LYS A 17 23.47 -10.55 -17.55
CA LYS A 17 23.42 -9.85 -16.25
C LYS A 17 22.22 -10.32 -15.44
N LYS A 18 22.43 -10.50 -14.12
CA LYS A 18 21.37 -10.69 -13.16
C LYS A 18 20.75 -9.34 -12.84
N LEU A 19 19.45 -9.20 -13.09
CA LEU A 19 18.68 -8.00 -12.73
C LEU A 19 17.81 -8.31 -11.53
N ARG A 20 17.99 -7.57 -10.46
CA ARG A 20 17.25 -7.71 -9.22
C ARG A 20 15.81 -7.22 -9.37
N PHE A 21 14.86 -7.96 -8.83
CA PHE A 21 13.46 -7.51 -8.72
C PHE A 21 13.31 -6.41 -7.66
N GLY A 22 12.36 -5.53 -7.90
CA GLY A 22 11.94 -4.51 -6.97
C GLY A 22 10.45 -4.60 -6.64
N TYR A 23 9.98 -3.62 -5.88
CA TYR A 23 8.57 -3.48 -5.53
C TYR A 23 7.80 -2.71 -6.61
N THR A 24 6.55 -3.07 -6.83
CA THR A 24 5.62 -2.23 -7.59
C THR A 24 5.09 -1.10 -6.70
N THR A 25 4.61 -0.03 -7.31
CA THR A 25 3.91 1.04 -6.56
C THR A 25 2.68 0.49 -5.82
N GLY A 26 1.96 -0.45 -6.44
CA GLY A 26 0.82 -1.13 -5.82
C GLY A 26 1.20 -1.93 -4.58
N SER A 27 2.32 -2.65 -4.60
CA SER A 27 2.84 -3.36 -3.44
C SER A 27 3.25 -2.40 -2.32
N CYS A 28 3.88 -1.28 -2.66
CA CYS A 28 4.23 -0.25 -1.69
C CYS A 28 2.98 0.36 -1.04
N ALA A 29 1.96 0.68 -1.84
CA ALA A 29 0.69 1.22 -1.35
C ALA A 29 -0.05 0.24 -0.43
N ALA A 30 -0.12 -1.03 -0.82
CA ALA A 30 -0.74 -2.07 -0.01
C ALA A 30 0.03 -2.32 1.29
N GLY A 31 1.34 -2.34 1.26
CA GLY A 31 2.19 -2.47 2.44
C GLY A 31 2.05 -1.27 3.39
N ALA A 32 2.03 -0.06 2.87
CA ALA A 32 1.79 1.15 3.65
C ALA A 32 0.38 1.15 4.28
N ALA A 33 -0.65 0.74 3.52
CA ALA A 33 -2.01 0.64 4.03
C ALA A 33 -2.14 -0.42 5.14
N ARG A 34 -1.50 -1.59 4.96
CA ARG A 34 -1.44 -2.63 5.99
C ARG A 34 -0.76 -2.12 7.25
N GLY A 35 0.39 -1.48 7.11
CA GLY A 35 1.12 -0.88 8.22
C GLY A 35 0.32 0.19 8.94
N ALA A 36 -0.33 1.09 8.22
CA ALA A 36 -1.17 2.13 8.79
C ALA A 36 -2.38 1.55 9.53
N ALA A 37 -3.03 0.50 8.99
CA ALA A 37 -4.12 -0.18 9.67
C ALA A 37 -3.66 -0.85 10.97
N GLU A 38 -2.50 -1.49 10.96
CA GLU A 38 -1.93 -2.14 12.14
C GLU A 38 -1.50 -1.12 13.20
N LEU A 39 -0.91 0.02 12.80
CA LEU A 39 -0.62 1.14 13.69
C LEU A 39 -1.89 1.70 14.33
N LEU A 40 -2.98 1.79 13.58
CA LEU A 40 -4.23 2.37 14.06
C LEU A 40 -4.97 1.46 15.03
N LEU A 41 -5.01 0.16 14.76
CA LEU A 41 -5.82 -0.82 15.48
C LEU A 41 -5.03 -1.61 16.53
N GLY A 42 -3.72 -1.77 16.34
CA GLY A 42 -2.85 -2.47 17.26
C GLY A 42 -2.36 -1.57 18.39
N GLU A 43 -1.81 -2.20 19.43
CA GLU A 43 -1.20 -1.50 20.56
C GLU A 43 0.33 -1.46 20.48
N ASP A 44 0.91 -2.36 19.69
CA ASP A 44 2.35 -2.51 19.56
C ASP A 44 2.95 -1.52 18.54
N GLU A 45 4.18 -1.13 18.79
CA GLU A 45 4.99 -0.43 17.79
C GLU A 45 5.46 -1.44 16.74
N ILE A 46 5.25 -1.10 15.47
CA ILE A 46 5.68 -1.91 14.33
C ILE A 46 6.65 -1.12 13.48
N GLY A 47 7.61 -1.78 12.87
CA GLY A 47 8.58 -1.15 11.94
C GLY A 47 8.54 -1.76 10.54
N GLU A 48 7.74 -2.79 10.35
CA GLU A 48 7.69 -3.56 9.10
C GLU A 48 6.27 -4.07 8.86
N ALA A 49 5.87 -4.15 7.59
CA ALA A 49 4.66 -4.83 7.16
C ALA A 49 5.01 -6.02 6.27
N GLU A 50 4.41 -7.14 6.54
CA GLU A 50 4.46 -8.31 5.67
C GLU A 50 3.32 -8.26 4.65
N LEU A 51 3.64 -8.45 3.39
CA LEU A 51 2.68 -8.41 2.30
C LEU A 51 2.88 -9.60 1.35
N MET A 52 1.85 -10.43 1.21
CA MET A 52 1.83 -11.47 0.19
C MET A 52 1.41 -10.87 -1.15
N THR A 53 2.27 -11.00 -2.15
CA THR A 53 1.95 -10.54 -3.51
C THR A 53 1.06 -11.53 -4.25
N PRO A 54 0.37 -11.11 -5.34
CA PRO A 54 -0.40 -12.02 -6.17
C PRO A 54 0.43 -13.17 -6.78
N LYS A 55 1.74 -12.99 -6.92
CA LYS A 55 2.68 -14.03 -7.38
C LYS A 55 3.11 -15.01 -6.29
N GLY A 56 2.62 -14.86 -5.06
CA GLY A 56 2.97 -15.72 -3.93
C GLY A 56 4.29 -15.39 -3.26
N ILE A 57 4.82 -14.20 -3.44
CA ILE A 57 6.05 -13.74 -2.80
C ILE A 57 5.68 -12.95 -1.54
N LEU A 58 6.22 -13.35 -0.38
CA LEU A 58 6.06 -12.60 0.85
C LEU A 58 7.10 -11.48 0.91
N LEU A 59 6.63 -10.25 0.85
CA LEU A 59 7.46 -9.06 0.99
C LEU A 59 7.53 -8.61 2.44
N HIS A 60 8.71 -8.14 2.86
CA HIS A 60 8.97 -7.49 4.13
C HIS A 60 9.27 -6.02 3.87
N LEU A 61 8.31 -5.15 4.11
CA LEU A 61 8.35 -3.74 3.75
C LEU A 61 8.60 -2.88 4.98
N GLU A 62 9.75 -2.22 5.02
CA GLU A 62 10.07 -1.28 6.08
C GLU A 62 9.11 -0.10 6.08
N LEU A 63 8.56 0.21 7.25
CA LEU A 63 7.64 1.32 7.45
C LEU A 63 8.39 2.57 7.87
N LEU A 64 8.14 3.66 7.17
CA LEU A 64 8.79 4.95 7.35
C LEU A 64 7.74 6.02 7.69
N ASP A 65 8.19 7.11 8.30
CA ASP A 65 7.36 8.29 8.60
C ASP A 65 6.00 7.94 9.21
N MET A 66 6.04 7.09 10.24
CA MET A 66 4.84 6.61 10.93
C MET A 66 4.22 7.70 11.79
N LYS A 67 2.92 7.91 11.62
CA LYS A 67 2.11 8.84 12.42
C LYS A 67 0.83 8.17 12.86
N ARG A 68 0.41 8.45 14.07
CA ARG A 68 -0.80 7.87 14.65
C ARG A 68 -1.48 8.86 15.55
N ASP A 69 -2.78 8.97 15.44
CA ASP A 69 -3.67 9.56 16.42
C ASP A 69 -4.81 8.59 16.78
N GLU A 70 -5.81 9.04 17.51
CA GLU A 70 -6.90 8.19 17.99
C GLU A 70 -7.76 7.63 16.83
N ASN A 71 -7.90 8.38 15.75
CA ASN A 71 -8.82 8.07 14.65
C ASN A 71 -8.13 7.74 13.32
N ALA A 72 -6.85 8.04 13.18
CA ALA A 72 -6.12 7.84 11.95
C ALA A 72 -4.67 7.42 12.21
N ALA A 73 -4.11 6.71 11.26
CA ALA A 73 -2.68 6.43 11.21
C ALA A 73 -2.19 6.49 9.77
N SER A 74 -0.94 6.87 9.59
CA SER A 74 -0.29 6.90 8.29
C SER A 74 1.14 6.41 8.39
N CYS A 75 1.63 5.87 7.31
CA CYS A 75 3.04 5.53 7.14
C CYS A 75 3.40 5.50 5.67
N ALA A 76 4.67 5.31 5.39
CA ALA A 76 5.19 5.22 4.03
C ALA A 76 6.05 3.99 3.84
N VAL A 77 6.11 3.52 2.60
CA VAL A 77 7.06 2.53 2.12
C VAL A 77 7.88 3.17 1.00
N ARG A 78 9.19 3.03 1.05
CA ARG A 78 10.07 3.49 -0.03
C ARG A 78 10.03 2.49 -1.17
N LYS A 79 9.71 2.96 -2.37
CA LYS A 79 9.74 2.12 -3.55
C LYS A 79 11.18 1.82 -3.95
N ASP A 80 11.51 0.55 -4.02
CA ASP A 80 12.75 0.05 -4.61
C ASP A 80 12.36 -0.69 -5.90
N ALA A 81 12.69 -0.12 -7.04
CA ALA A 81 12.41 -0.70 -8.35
C ALA A 81 13.39 -1.82 -8.75
N GLY A 82 14.32 -2.20 -7.87
CA GLY A 82 15.38 -3.15 -8.20
C GLY A 82 16.32 -2.57 -9.24
N ASP A 83 16.67 -3.39 -10.21
CA ASP A 83 17.54 -3.00 -11.33
C ASP A 83 16.76 -2.53 -12.57
N ASP A 84 15.43 -2.39 -12.46
CA ASP A 84 14.60 -1.83 -13.51
C ASP A 84 14.74 -0.29 -13.53
N PRO A 85 15.02 0.33 -14.69
CA PRO A 85 15.09 1.79 -14.81
C PRO A 85 13.69 2.41 -14.70
N ASP A 86 13.21 2.62 -13.48
CA ASP A 86 11.92 3.22 -13.18
C ASP A 86 12.12 4.63 -12.61
N THR A 87 11.42 5.60 -13.18
CA THR A 87 11.45 7.01 -12.74
C THR A 87 10.87 7.19 -11.33
N THR A 88 10.08 6.24 -10.85
CA THR A 88 9.49 6.25 -9.50
C THR A 88 10.36 5.54 -8.45
N ASN A 89 11.55 5.09 -8.80
CA ASN A 89 12.48 4.48 -7.83
C ASN A 89 12.84 5.48 -6.72
N GLY A 90 12.74 5.04 -5.47
CA GLY A 90 13.09 5.85 -4.30
C GLY A 90 11.98 6.77 -3.79
N ILE A 91 10.84 6.88 -4.47
CA ILE A 91 9.71 7.66 -3.94
C ILE A 91 9.13 7.01 -2.68
N LEU A 92 8.56 7.83 -1.81
CA LEU A 92 7.78 7.37 -0.67
C LEU A 92 6.32 7.21 -1.08
N VAL A 93 5.79 6.03 -0.89
CA VAL A 93 4.37 5.73 -1.09
C VAL A 93 3.70 5.71 0.27
N TYR A 94 2.87 6.70 0.54
CA TYR A 94 2.11 6.84 1.77
C TYR A 94 0.78 6.12 1.68
N ALA A 95 0.28 5.68 2.82
CA ALA A 95 -1.13 5.37 3.02
C ALA A 95 -1.58 5.91 4.36
N GLU A 96 -2.78 6.42 4.39
CA GLU A 96 -3.49 6.81 5.60
C GLU A 96 -4.71 5.92 5.76
N VAL A 97 -4.96 5.46 6.97
CA VAL A 97 -6.14 4.68 7.34
C VAL A 97 -6.86 5.40 8.46
N GLU A 98 -8.15 5.64 8.28
CA GLU A 98 -9.01 6.33 9.22
C GLU A 98 -10.17 5.46 9.66
N LYS A 99 -10.57 5.60 10.92
CA LYS A 99 -11.84 5.08 11.42
C LYS A 99 -12.97 5.99 10.97
N PHE A 100 -14.08 5.42 10.51
CA PHE A 100 -15.25 6.21 10.18
C PHE A 100 -16.52 5.63 10.80
N LEU A 101 -17.54 6.46 10.91
CA LEU A 101 -18.83 6.07 11.48
C LEU A 101 -19.73 5.44 10.42
N ILE A 102 -20.48 4.41 10.83
CA ILE A 102 -21.48 3.77 9.97
C ILE A 102 -22.58 4.78 9.63
N ARG A 103 -22.86 4.88 8.32
CA ARG A 103 -24.14 5.36 7.85
C ARG A 103 -25.00 4.16 7.44
N SER A 104 -26.29 4.21 7.66
CA SER A 104 -27.21 3.12 7.36
C SER A 104 -27.30 2.75 5.87
N ASP A 105 -26.74 3.58 4.99
CA ASP A 105 -26.68 3.42 3.54
C ASP A 105 -25.33 2.90 3.02
N MET A 106 -24.34 2.64 3.90
CA MET A 106 -23.04 2.12 3.51
C MET A 106 -23.03 0.59 3.49
N GLU A 107 -22.73 0.04 2.33
CA GLU A 107 -22.56 -1.39 2.12
C GLU A 107 -21.11 -1.86 2.37
N ASP A 108 -20.14 -0.98 2.18
CA ASP A 108 -18.73 -1.31 2.24
C ASP A 108 -18.14 -1.10 3.64
N ARG A 109 -17.46 -2.14 4.14
CA ARG A 109 -16.68 -2.10 5.39
C ARG A 109 -15.41 -1.27 5.26
N ILE A 110 -14.83 -1.26 4.10
CA ILE A 110 -13.56 -0.62 3.79
C ILE A 110 -13.76 0.20 2.52
N VAL A 111 -13.46 1.48 2.62
CA VAL A 111 -13.51 2.41 1.49
C VAL A 111 -12.10 2.80 1.11
N ILE A 112 -11.79 2.73 -0.17
CA ILE A 112 -10.49 3.11 -0.74
C ILE A 112 -10.69 4.34 -1.62
N ASP A 113 -9.92 5.39 -1.35
CA ASP A 113 -9.87 6.58 -2.18
C ASP A 113 -8.41 6.99 -2.44
N GLY A 114 -8.19 7.89 -3.35
CA GLY A 114 -6.86 8.41 -3.66
C GLY A 114 -6.47 9.56 -2.75
N GLY A 115 -5.29 9.49 -2.17
CA GLY A 115 -4.67 10.60 -1.47
C GLY A 115 -3.94 11.56 -2.42
N ILE A 116 -3.11 12.42 -1.87
CA ILE A 116 -2.30 13.38 -2.62
C ILE A 116 -1.40 12.64 -3.63
N GLY A 117 -1.40 13.07 -4.88
CA GLY A 117 -0.59 12.49 -5.95
C GLY A 117 -1.26 11.35 -6.71
N VAL A 118 -2.42 10.87 -6.26
CA VAL A 118 -3.24 9.93 -7.03
C VAL A 118 -4.18 10.71 -7.94
N GLY A 119 -4.11 10.44 -9.24
CA GLY A 119 -5.00 11.07 -10.22
C GLY A 119 -6.46 10.64 -10.06
N ARG A 120 -7.34 11.41 -10.67
CA ARG A 120 -8.76 11.06 -10.79
C ARG A 120 -9.11 10.82 -12.26
N VAL A 121 -10.01 9.88 -12.49
CA VAL A 121 -10.51 9.57 -13.83
C VAL A 121 -11.37 10.72 -14.32
N THR A 122 -11.01 11.31 -15.46
CA THR A 122 -11.73 12.46 -16.04
C THR A 122 -12.54 12.10 -17.28
N LYS A 123 -12.25 10.96 -17.91
CA LYS A 123 -12.90 10.51 -19.14
C LYS A 123 -13.28 9.04 -19.05
N PRO A 124 -14.39 8.60 -19.66
CA PRO A 124 -14.74 7.18 -19.73
C PRO A 124 -13.73 6.39 -20.58
N GLY A 125 -13.64 5.08 -20.35
CA GLY A 125 -12.77 4.16 -21.09
C GLY A 125 -11.70 3.46 -20.23
N LEU A 126 -11.61 3.79 -18.95
CA LEU A 126 -10.81 3.08 -17.95
C LEU A 126 -11.69 2.13 -17.14
N SER A 127 -11.04 1.25 -16.35
CA SER A 127 -11.75 0.32 -15.47
C SER A 127 -12.45 1.02 -14.29
N GLN A 128 -12.01 2.23 -13.94
CA GLN A 128 -12.61 3.08 -12.92
C GLN A 128 -13.61 4.06 -13.57
N ASN A 129 -14.64 4.44 -12.81
CA ASN A 129 -15.59 5.45 -13.25
C ASN A 129 -15.00 6.86 -13.20
N VAL A 130 -15.60 7.77 -14.00
CA VAL A 130 -15.25 9.18 -13.93
C VAL A 130 -15.45 9.72 -12.52
N GLY A 131 -14.46 10.44 -11.99
CA GLY A 131 -14.45 10.99 -10.64
C GLY A 131 -13.83 10.06 -9.57
N GLU A 132 -13.64 8.79 -9.87
CA GLU A 132 -12.95 7.86 -8.97
C GLU A 132 -11.44 8.04 -8.99
N ALA A 133 -10.77 7.60 -7.93
CA ALA A 133 -9.32 7.55 -7.88
C ALA A 133 -8.77 6.61 -8.96
N ALA A 134 -7.76 7.05 -9.68
CA ALA A 134 -7.12 6.28 -10.74
C ALA A 134 -6.19 5.19 -10.14
N ILE A 135 -6.77 4.25 -9.44
CA ILE A 135 -6.10 3.09 -8.87
C ILE A 135 -6.55 1.86 -9.65
N ASN A 136 -5.61 1.18 -10.29
CA ASN A 136 -5.89 0.00 -11.10
C ASN A 136 -6.50 -1.13 -10.26
N PRO A 137 -7.24 -2.09 -10.88
CA PRO A 137 -7.92 -3.16 -10.14
C PRO A 137 -6.98 -4.02 -9.28
N VAL A 138 -5.79 -4.37 -9.76
CA VAL A 138 -4.87 -5.22 -9.00
C VAL A 138 -4.32 -4.51 -7.76
N PRO A 139 -3.75 -3.31 -7.83
CA PRO A 139 -3.37 -2.53 -6.66
C PRO A 139 -4.53 -2.29 -5.69
N ARG A 140 -5.71 -1.97 -6.20
CA ARG A 140 -6.91 -1.77 -5.37
C ARG A 140 -7.27 -3.03 -4.58
N ALA A 141 -7.26 -4.19 -5.21
CA ALA A 141 -7.52 -5.47 -4.55
C ALA A 141 -6.45 -5.80 -3.50
N MET A 142 -5.19 -5.51 -3.78
CA MET A 142 -4.09 -5.71 -2.82
C MET A 142 -4.25 -4.83 -1.57
N ILE A 143 -4.59 -3.57 -1.75
CA ILE A 143 -4.85 -2.63 -0.64
C ILE A 143 -6.05 -3.11 0.18
N LEU A 144 -7.14 -3.44 -0.47
CA LEU A 144 -8.35 -3.93 0.17
C LEU A 144 -8.07 -5.17 1.03
N GLN A 145 -7.41 -6.17 0.46
CA GLN A 145 -7.06 -7.41 1.15
C GLN A 145 -6.14 -7.14 2.34
N ALA A 146 -5.12 -6.31 2.18
CA ALA A 146 -4.18 -5.98 3.24
C ALA A 146 -4.85 -5.31 4.45
N VAL A 147 -5.74 -4.35 4.20
CA VAL A 147 -6.48 -3.66 5.25
C VAL A 147 -7.55 -4.56 5.87
N GLU A 148 -8.25 -5.36 5.07
CA GLU A 148 -9.27 -6.30 5.53
C GLU A 148 -8.70 -7.36 6.48
N GLU A 149 -7.54 -7.93 6.17
CA GLU A 149 -6.86 -8.89 7.04
C GLU A 149 -6.54 -8.29 8.42
N ILE A 150 -6.09 -7.05 8.48
CA ILE A 150 -5.82 -6.36 9.75
C ILE A 150 -7.12 -6.01 10.46
N ALA A 151 -8.13 -5.53 9.76
CA ALA A 151 -9.45 -5.26 10.35
C ALA A 151 -10.07 -6.52 10.97
N ASP A 152 -9.97 -7.66 10.30
CA ASP A 152 -10.44 -8.93 10.82
C ASP A 152 -9.64 -9.41 12.03
N GLN A 153 -8.32 -9.24 12.02
CA GLN A 153 -7.43 -9.59 13.14
C GLN A 153 -7.82 -8.84 14.42
N TYR A 154 -8.18 -7.56 14.32
CA TYR A 154 -8.57 -6.72 15.45
C TYR A 154 -10.07 -6.58 15.63
N HIS A 155 -10.88 -7.34 14.89
CA HIS A 155 -12.36 -7.30 14.93
C HIS A 155 -12.95 -5.92 14.70
N TYR A 156 -12.31 -5.13 13.83
CA TYR A 156 -12.75 -3.79 13.46
C TYR A 156 -13.49 -3.79 12.12
N CYS A 157 -14.61 -3.07 12.03
CA CYS A 157 -15.53 -3.21 10.89
C CYS A 157 -15.41 -2.12 9.83
N LEU A 158 -14.82 -0.93 10.13
CA LEU A 158 -14.98 0.22 9.25
C LEU A 158 -13.69 1.03 9.15
N LEU A 159 -13.05 0.96 8.00
CA LEU A 159 -11.83 1.70 7.72
C LEU A 159 -11.90 2.40 6.36
N TYR A 160 -11.45 3.65 6.34
CA TYR A 160 -11.19 4.40 5.13
C TYR A 160 -9.67 4.43 4.88
N THR A 161 -9.23 4.07 3.69
CA THR A 161 -7.81 4.10 3.34
C THR A 161 -7.57 4.94 2.09
N SER A 162 -6.55 5.78 2.13
CA SER A 162 -6.15 6.63 1.03
C SER A 162 -4.66 6.48 0.73
N PRO A 163 -4.28 5.70 -0.29
CA PRO A 163 -2.90 5.65 -0.75
C PRO A 163 -2.49 6.97 -1.41
N SER A 164 -1.24 7.35 -1.22
CA SER A 164 -0.69 8.62 -1.70
C SER A 164 0.79 8.48 -2.04
N PRO A 165 1.16 8.31 -3.31
CA PRO A 165 2.54 8.37 -3.73
C PRO A 165 3.05 9.81 -3.66
N ARG A 166 4.20 10.02 -3.05
CA ARG A 166 4.83 11.34 -2.93
C ARG A 166 6.30 11.25 -3.27
N ASP A 167 6.79 12.23 -4.00
CA ASP A 167 8.21 12.41 -4.19
C ASP A 167 8.88 12.65 -2.84
N GLY A 168 9.99 11.96 -2.61
CA GLY A 168 10.65 11.88 -1.33
C GLY A 168 10.99 13.24 -0.74
N LEU A 169 10.40 13.47 0.36
CA LEU A 169 10.82 14.51 1.29
C LEU A 169 11.65 13.88 2.38
#